data_d6c976ce6bd6a61e015c7b6b3f08b04f
#
_entry.id   d6c976ce6bd6a61e015c7b6b3f08b04f
#
_cell.length_a   1.000
_cell.length_b   1.000
_cell.length_c   1.000
_cell.angle_alpha   90.00
_cell.angle_beta   90.00
_cell.angle_gamma   90.00
#
_symmetry.space_group_name_H-M   'P 1'
#
loop_
_entity.id
_entity.type
_entity.pdbx_description
1 polymer ?
#
loop_
_entity_poly.entity_id
_entity_poly.type
_entity_poly.pdbx_seq_one_letter_code
_entity_poly.pdbx_strand_id
1 'polypeptide(L)'
;MTQSSTLAPAAVSAEMALTVNGAERRIPAGWTLADLLASLGLDARTVVIERNGTILRDRSSFAMLELTADDSLEIVHFVGGG
;
A
#
# COMPACT_ATOMS: atom_id res chain seq x y z
N MET A 1 -27.29 -20.01 -17.69
CA MET A 1 -26.74 -19.62 -17.46
C MET A 1 -25.91 -19.16 -16.93
N THR A 2 -25.94 -19.33 -17.06
CA THR A 2 -25.14 -18.77 -16.71
C THR A 2 -24.37 -18.46 -15.96
N GLN A 3 -24.32 -18.43 -15.93
CA GLN A 3 -23.59 -17.93 -15.42
C GLN A 3 -22.72 -17.74 -14.79
N SER A 4 -22.67 -17.97 -14.84
CA SER A 4 -21.83 -17.68 -14.34
C SER A 4 -21.02 -17.21 -14.05
N SER A 5 -21.02 -17.07 -14.27
CA SER A 5 -20.21 -16.57 -14.07
C SER A 5 -19.80 -15.90 -13.51
N THR A 6 -20.06 -15.80 -13.68
CA THR A 6 -19.83 -15.00 -13.21
C THR A 6 -19.37 -14.67 -12.06
N LEU A 7 -19.45 -14.87 -11.62
CA LEU A 7 -19.13 -14.61 -10.56
C LEU A 7 -17.87 -14.45 -10.19
N ALA A 8 -17.37 -14.95 -10.31
CA ALA A 8 -16.19 -14.95 -9.83
C ALA A 8 -15.42 -13.84 -10.04
N PRO A 9 -15.41 -13.44 -10.85
CA PRO A 9 -14.54 -12.51 -11.08
C PRO A 9 -14.57 -11.40 -10.27
N ALA A 10 -15.59 -11.07 -10.11
CA ALA A 10 -15.72 -9.93 -9.49
C ALA A 10 -14.83 -9.70 -8.40
N ALA A 11 -14.74 -10.59 -7.64
CA ALA A 11 -14.07 -10.34 -6.46
C ALA A 11 -12.67 -9.96 -6.64
N VAL A 12 -12.11 -10.31 -7.70
CA VAL A 12 -10.77 -10.06 -7.83
C VAL A 12 -10.43 -8.83 -8.47
N SER A 13 -11.38 -8.13 -8.87
CA SER A 13 -11.03 -7.01 -9.68
C SER A 13 -10.92 -5.73 -8.94
N ALA A 14 -11.19 -5.70 -7.67
CA ALA A 14 -11.16 -4.43 -6.98
C ALA A 14 -9.72 -4.00 -6.77
N GLU A 15 -9.31 -3.02 -7.50
CA GLU A 15 -8.00 -2.44 -7.39
C GLU A 15 -8.14 -0.95 -7.19
N MET A 16 -7.10 -0.33 -6.67
CA MET A 16 -7.07 1.11 -6.58
C MET A 16 -5.71 1.60 -7.00
N ALA A 17 -5.65 2.84 -7.43
CA ALA A 17 -4.40 3.46 -7.84
C ALA A 17 -3.95 4.44 -6.79
N LEU A 18 -2.66 4.43 -6.50
CA LEU A 18 -2.08 5.42 -5.64
C LEU A 18 -0.68 5.71 -6.15
N THR A 19 0.03 6.61 -5.50
CA THR A 19 1.35 7.00 -5.94
C THR A 19 2.38 6.62 -4.89
N VAL A 20 3.46 6.02 -5.31
CA VAL A 20 4.56 5.70 -4.40
C VAL A 20 5.82 6.29 -4.99
N ASN A 21 6.42 7.22 -4.28
CA ASN A 21 7.63 7.92 -4.72
C ASN A 21 7.47 8.48 -6.13
N GLY A 22 6.31 9.08 -6.37
CA GLY A 22 6.06 9.73 -7.65
C GLY A 22 5.59 8.84 -8.77
N ALA A 23 5.48 7.55 -8.55
CA ALA A 23 5.06 6.63 -9.59
C ALA A 23 3.73 6.00 -9.24
N GLU A 24 2.83 5.93 -10.18
CA GLU A 24 1.55 5.32 -9.93
C GLU A 24 1.70 3.82 -9.75
N ARG A 25 0.98 3.28 -8.79
CA ARG A 25 0.89 1.85 -8.58
C ARG A 25 -0.55 1.46 -8.40
N ARG A 26 -0.89 0.29 -8.89
CA ARG A 26 -2.23 -0.26 -8.70
C ARG A 26 -2.10 -1.41 -7.73
N ILE A 27 -2.90 -1.38 -6.68
CA ILE A 27 -2.86 -2.41 -5.66
C ILE A 27 -4.28 -2.85 -5.36
N PRO A 28 -4.45 -4.02 -4.74
CA PRO A 28 -5.78 -4.44 -4.35
C PRO A 28 -6.39 -3.48 -3.36
N ALA A 29 -7.65 -3.20 -3.52
CA ALA A 29 -8.35 -2.37 -2.58
C ALA A 29 -8.40 -3.10 -1.24
N GLY A 30 -8.29 -2.35 -0.17
CA GLY A 30 -8.29 -2.95 1.16
C GLY A 30 -6.92 -3.22 1.73
N TRP A 31 -5.89 -3.05 0.94
CA TRP A 31 -4.55 -3.25 1.47
C TRP A 31 -4.21 -2.22 2.54
N THR A 32 -3.45 -2.66 3.51
CA THR A 32 -2.88 -1.76 4.50
C THR A 32 -1.50 -1.35 4.07
N LEU A 33 -0.92 -0.40 4.79
CA LEU A 33 0.44 0.01 4.51
C LEU A 33 1.39 -1.17 4.70
N ALA A 34 1.15 -2.02 5.69
CA ALA A 34 2.01 -3.18 5.88
C ALA A 34 1.96 -4.11 4.67
N ASP A 35 0.78 -4.26 4.06
CA ASP A 35 0.66 -5.09 2.86
C ASP A 35 1.50 -4.53 1.72
N LEU A 36 1.47 -3.22 1.55
CA LEU A 36 2.25 -2.59 0.50
C LEU A 36 3.73 -2.79 0.74
N LEU A 37 4.19 -2.55 1.97
CA LEU A 37 5.61 -2.71 2.26
C LEU A 37 6.05 -4.15 2.02
N ALA A 38 5.23 -5.11 2.40
CA ALA A 38 5.58 -6.50 2.16
C ALA A 38 5.72 -6.78 0.67
N SER A 39 4.82 -6.23 -0.13
CA SER A 39 4.87 -6.46 -1.56
C SER A 39 6.10 -5.83 -2.20
N LEU A 40 6.65 -4.80 -1.57
CA LEU A 40 7.84 -4.15 -2.07
C LEU A 40 9.12 -4.74 -1.47
N GLY A 41 8.97 -5.70 -0.58
CA GLY A 41 10.13 -6.30 0.06
C GLY A 41 10.78 -5.40 1.09
N LEU A 42 10.04 -4.49 1.66
CA LEU A 42 10.59 -3.52 2.60
C LEU A 42 10.18 -3.85 4.02
N ASP A 43 11.10 -3.58 4.93
CA ASP A 43 10.88 -3.79 6.35
C ASP A 43 10.49 -2.44 6.95
N ALA A 44 9.37 -2.38 7.63
CA ALA A 44 8.90 -1.13 8.20
C ALA A 44 9.93 -0.47 9.11
N ARG A 45 10.81 -1.26 9.70
CA ARG A 45 11.80 -0.71 10.61
C ARG A 45 12.92 0.02 9.90
N THR A 46 13.00 -0.11 8.59
CA THR A 46 14.11 0.47 7.84
C THR A 46 13.69 1.60 6.93
N VAL A 47 12.46 2.05 7.05
CA VAL A 47 11.96 3.11 6.18
C VAL A 47 11.28 4.21 6.97
N VAL A 48 11.25 5.39 6.39
CA VAL A 48 10.42 6.48 6.87
C VAL A 48 9.38 6.70 5.80
N ILE A 49 8.13 6.82 6.20
CA ILE A 49 7.03 6.95 5.25
C ILE A 49 6.27 8.24 5.51
N GLU A 50 6.01 8.95 4.44
CA GLU A 50 5.18 10.13 4.48
C GLU A 50 3.93 9.82 3.67
N ARG A 51 2.77 10.08 4.21
CA ARG A 51 1.51 9.85 3.51
C ARG A 51 0.81 11.18 3.35
N ASN A 52 0.61 11.58 2.11
CA ASN A 52 -0.06 12.84 1.81
C ASN A 52 0.54 14.00 2.58
N GLY A 53 1.87 14.02 2.71
CA GLY A 53 2.57 15.11 3.37
C GLY A 53 2.77 14.93 4.85
N THR A 54 2.27 13.87 5.43
CA THR A 54 2.41 13.65 6.87
C THR A 54 3.29 12.45 7.15
N ILE A 55 4.29 12.63 7.97
CA ILE A 55 5.18 11.53 8.33
C ILE A 55 4.46 10.62 9.29
N LEU A 56 4.48 9.32 8.99
CA LEU A 56 3.82 8.33 9.81
C LEU A 56 4.84 7.78 10.80
N ARG A 57 4.64 8.09 12.08
CA ARG A 57 5.65 7.77 13.07
C ARG A 57 5.39 6.49 13.83
N ASP A 58 4.14 6.05 13.89
CA ASP A 58 3.81 4.87 14.67
C ASP A 58 3.84 3.64 13.78
N ARG A 59 5.00 2.99 13.72
CA ARG A 59 5.16 1.82 12.87
C ARG A 59 4.25 0.68 13.26
N SER A 60 3.87 0.62 14.52
CA SER A 60 3.01 -0.47 14.95
C SER A 60 1.61 -0.36 14.37
N SER A 61 1.24 0.79 13.85
CA SER A 61 -0.09 0.95 13.29
C SER A 61 -0.15 0.56 11.80
N PHE A 62 0.99 0.30 11.16
CA PHE A 62 1.01 0.10 9.71
C PHE A 62 0.14 -1.07 9.27
N ALA A 63 0.01 -2.09 10.11
CA ALA A 63 -0.81 -3.25 9.75
C ALA A 63 -2.29 -2.95 9.80
N MET A 64 -2.67 -1.84 10.41
CA MET A 64 -4.06 -1.45 10.50
C MET A 64 -4.37 -0.20 9.70
N LEU A 65 -3.36 0.38 9.07
CA LEU A 65 -3.56 1.61 8.33
C LEU A 65 -3.95 1.30 6.92
N GLU A 66 -5.23 1.37 6.64
CA GLU A 66 -5.73 1.03 5.33
C GLU A 66 -5.41 2.14 4.33
N LEU A 67 -4.93 1.76 3.16
CA LEU A 67 -4.59 2.72 2.13
C LEU A 67 -5.84 3.10 1.35
N THR A 68 -5.82 4.29 0.78
CA THR A 68 -6.98 4.82 0.07
C THR A 68 -6.54 5.20 -1.34
N ALA A 69 -7.47 5.13 -2.27
CA ALA A 69 -7.17 5.53 -3.64
C ALA A 69 -6.66 6.96 -3.66
N ASP A 70 -5.69 7.20 -4.52
CA ASP A 70 -5.08 8.51 -4.67
C ASP A 70 -4.16 8.94 -3.53
N ASP A 71 -3.89 8.07 -2.58
CA ASP A 71 -2.87 8.38 -1.59
C ASP A 71 -1.54 8.61 -2.28
N SER A 72 -0.75 9.51 -1.72
CA SER A 72 0.59 9.77 -2.18
C SER A 72 1.56 9.39 -1.08
N LEU A 73 2.38 8.39 -1.33
CA LEU A 73 3.31 7.90 -0.34
C LEU A 73 4.73 8.17 -0.78
N GLU A 74 5.53 8.67 0.16
CA GLU A 74 6.96 8.81 -0.05
C GLU A 74 7.63 7.84 0.91
N ILE A 75 8.42 6.93 0.39
CA ILE A 75 9.09 5.93 1.22
C ILE A 75 10.59 6.12 1.07
N VAL A 76 11.24 6.44 2.16
CA VAL A 76 12.66 6.69 2.17
C VAL A 76 13.33 5.59 2.97
N HIS A 77 14.29 4.94 2.39
CA HIS A 77 14.97 3.83 3.03
C HIS A 77 16.16 4.37 3.82
N PHE A 78 16.25 4.02 5.06
CA PHE A 78 17.41 4.41 5.83
C PHE A 78 18.60 3.70 5.31
N VAL A 79 19.69 4.37 5.27
CA VAL A 79 20.84 3.70 5.01
C VAL A 79 21.61 3.62 6.25
N GLY A 80 21.60 2.62 6.70
CA GLY A 80 22.37 2.36 7.70
C GLY A 80 22.81 2.98 8.71
N GLY A 81 22.56 3.62 9.04
CA GLY A 81 22.89 4.12 10.07
C GLY A 81 23.74 3.48 10.88
N GLY A 82 24.05 2.97 10.74
CA GLY A 82 24.86 2.38 11.63
C GLY A 82 24.87 2.62 12.46
#